data_c5f55388f8a82d84cfbf018d14606552
#
_entry.id   c5f55388f8a82d84cfbf018d14606552
#
_cell.length_a   1.000
_cell.length_b   1.000
_cell.length_c   1.000
_cell.angle_alpha   90.00
_cell.angle_beta   90.00
_cell.angle_gamma   90.00
#
_symmetry.space_group_name_H-M   'P 1'
#
loop_
_entity.id
_entity.type
_entity.pdbx_description
1 polymer ?
#
loop_
_entity_poly.entity_id
_entity_poly.type
_entity_poly.pdbx_seq_one_letter_code
_entity_poly.pdbx_strand_id
1 'polypeptide(L)'
;MKKKWCLIVACLMMLCCAGQSLAATRAELAAINVSRTGNFKYWTAKAPSQQALVNYVKQITDKKSKDFIPVKDRVAVFDVDGTLMCETGPTYFDQLMYRHRIFNDTSWKPSSKLLEDTQRLLHADKYGLNAVDSDLLFGDCRAKAFDGMSQADFEQYVRDFMQEPVSGLSNLKRSEAFYLPMVEVISYLKANDFNVYLVSGCDRTTLRVLADGIFPLRPGQIIGTDTNYVASHQNGENGMSYMYRPDDTLVRGQFLITNVKMNKVSAIAKEIGQQPVMAFGNSSGDYSMFKYTQAHNPHKTAVFVLLCDDLDREFGNPAKAASVAKSAADNGWVAVSMKKDFKTIYGDNVKKVH
;
A
#
# COMPACT_ATOMS: atom_id res chain seq x y z
N MET A 1 -58.16 -30.21 24.46
CA MET A 1 -56.89 -30.01 25.18
C MET A 1 -55.78 -30.75 24.47
N LYS A 2 -54.87 -30.05 23.80
CA LYS A 2 -53.54 -30.46 23.28
C LYS A 2 -53.16 -29.57 22.12
N LYS A 3 -52.74 -28.36 22.40
CA LYS A 3 -52.02 -27.47 21.48
C LYS A 3 -51.31 -26.45 22.37
N LYS A 4 -50.07 -26.69 22.71
CA LYS A 4 -49.07 -25.75 23.26
C LYS A 4 -47.84 -26.57 23.66
N TRP A 5 -46.95 -26.92 22.73
CA TRP A 5 -45.59 -27.34 23.02
C TRP A 5 -44.86 -27.57 21.68
N CYS A 6 -44.60 -26.50 20.95
CA CYS A 6 -43.71 -26.50 19.76
C CYS A 6 -43.23 -25.10 19.44
N LEU A 7 -42.74 -24.35 20.43
CA LEU A 7 -42.21 -23.00 20.15
C LEU A 7 -41.07 -22.57 21.06
N ILE A 8 -40.26 -23.52 21.58
CA ILE A 8 -39.09 -23.20 22.42
C ILE A 8 -37.82 -23.93 22.00
N VAL A 9 -37.74 -24.56 20.84
CA VAL A 9 -36.51 -25.24 20.39
C VAL A 9 -35.80 -24.50 19.24
N ALA A 10 -36.37 -23.42 18.72
CA ALA A 10 -35.76 -22.66 17.60
C ALA A 10 -34.86 -21.48 18.01
N CYS A 11 -34.66 -21.20 19.32
CA CYS A 11 -33.84 -20.08 19.79
C CYS A 11 -32.53 -20.44 20.50
N LEU A 12 -32.08 -21.68 20.43
CA LEU A 12 -30.86 -22.12 21.14
C LEU A 12 -29.74 -22.69 20.23
N MET A 13 -29.80 -22.43 18.92
CA MET A 13 -28.70 -22.81 18.01
C MET A 13 -28.01 -21.62 17.36
N MET A 14 -28.02 -20.44 17.97
CA MET A 14 -27.31 -19.26 17.51
C MET A 14 -26.30 -18.71 18.52
N LEU A 15 -25.75 -19.55 19.38
CA LEU A 15 -24.74 -19.11 20.33
C LEU A 15 -23.72 -20.23 20.57
N CYS A 16 -22.91 -20.58 19.59
CA CYS A 16 -21.62 -21.24 19.77
C CYS A 16 -20.81 -21.22 18.46
N CYS A 17 -20.79 -20.13 17.73
CA CYS A 17 -19.57 -19.73 16.99
C CYS A 17 -18.85 -18.73 17.89
N ALA A 18 -18.16 -19.25 18.91
CA ALA A 18 -17.05 -18.52 19.50
C ALA A 18 -16.07 -18.27 18.35
N GLY A 19 -16.21 -17.12 17.70
CA GLY A 19 -15.41 -16.74 16.56
C GLY A 19 -13.94 -16.81 16.94
N GLN A 20 -13.20 -17.70 16.34
CA GLN A 20 -11.79 -17.45 16.16
C GLN A 20 -11.71 -16.11 15.45
N SER A 21 -11.25 -15.10 16.16
CA SER A 21 -11.10 -13.76 15.59
C SER A 21 -10.05 -13.88 14.50
N LEU A 22 -10.51 -13.79 13.27
CA LEU A 22 -9.69 -13.70 12.07
C LEU A 22 -8.81 -12.43 12.15
N ALA A 23 -7.93 -12.22 11.17
CA ALA A 23 -7.31 -10.91 10.95
C ALA A 23 -8.36 -9.80 10.98
N ALA A 24 -7.96 -8.58 11.23
CA ALA A 24 -8.87 -7.46 11.14
C ALA A 24 -9.45 -7.39 9.72
N THR A 25 -10.75 -7.50 9.62
CA THR A 25 -11.48 -7.39 8.36
C THR A 25 -11.34 -5.99 7.76
N ARG A 26 -11.59 -5.85 6.46
CA ARG A 26 -11.61 -4.52 5.81
C ARG A 26 -12.54 -3.52 6.51
N ALA A 27 -13.69 -3.97 7.01
CA ALA A 27 -14.62 -3.13 7.76
C ALA A 27 -14.03 -2.67 9.11
N GLU A 28 -13.32 -3.55 9.81
CA GLU A 28 -12.61 -3.20 11.05
C GLU A 28 -11.43 -2.27 10.78
N LEU A 29 -10.67 -2.48 9.69
CA LEU A 29 -9.62 -1.56 9.23
C LEU A 29 -10.18 -0.16 8.96
N ALA A 30 -11.30 -0.07 8.24
CA ALA A 30 -11.99 1.18 7.93
C ALA A 30 -12.56 1.89 9.18
N ALA A 31 -12.92 1.12 10.21
CA ALA A 31 -13.44 1.64 11.48
C ALA A 31 -12.36 2.17 12.43
N ILE A 32 -11.08 1.99 12.11
CA ILE A 32 -9.98 2.51 12.92
C ILE A 32 -10.03 4.04 12.94
N ASN A 33 -10.25 4.57 14.13
CA ASN A 33 -10.37 6.01 14.36
C ASN A 33 -9.48 6.44 15.53
N VAL A 34 -8.52 7.32 15.22
CA VAL A 34 -7.60 7.91 16.21
C VAL A 34 -7.91 9.37 16.35
N SER A 35 -8.15 9.81 17.58
CA SER A 35 -8.45 11.21 17.90
C SER A 35 -7.24 12.13 17.66
N ARG A 36 -7.47 13.44 17.62
CA ARG A 36 -6.40 14.45 17.54
C ARG A 36 -5.34 14.34 18.65
N THR A 37 -5.69 13.77 19.78
CA THR A 37 -4.77 13.59 20.92
C THR A 37 -3.94 12.31 20.84
N GLY A 38 -4.22 11.41 19.88
CA GLY A 38 -3.42 10.23 19.62
C GLY A 38 -3.71 9.07 20.59
N ASN A 39 -4.94 8.58 20.60
CA ASN A 39 -5.34 7.36 21.35
C ASN A 39 -5.03 6.09 20.56
N PHE A 40 -3.77 5.83 20.28
CA PHE A 40 -3.32 4.65 19.54
C PHE A 40 -3.52 3.37 20.35
N LYS A 41 -4.00 2.32 19.69
CA LYS A 41 -4.35 1.03 20.29
C LYS A 41 -3.34 -0.07 19.92
N TYR A 42 -2.77 0.02 18.73
CA TYR A 42 -1.97 -1.05 18.14
C TYR A 42 -0.45 -0.83 18.26
N TRP A 43 -0.02 0.21 18.93
CA TRP A 43 1.37 0.49 19.28
C TRP A 43 1.71 -0.03 20.68
N THR A 44 2.98 -0.36 20.90
CA THR A 44 3.46 -0.63 22.26
C THR A 44 3.42 0.65 23.09
N ALA A 45 3.20 0.49 24.38
CA ALA A 45 3.18 1.64 25.28
C ALA A 45 4.50 2.40 25.24
N LYS A 46 4.44 3.71 24.98
CA LYS A 46 5.60 4.60 24.90
C LYS A 46 6.60 4.26 23.78
N ALA A 47 6.15 3.66 22.69
CA ALA A 47 7.00 3.45 21.50
C ALA A 47 7.66 4.76 21.08
N PRO A 48 9.01 4.82 20.97
CA PRO A 48 9.72 6.08 20.71
C PRO A 48 9.31 6.74 19.38
N SER A 49 9.09 5.93 18.35
CA SER A 49 8.67 6.43 17.02
C SER A 49 7.26 7.01 17.05
N GLN A 50 6.33 6.39 17.80
CA GLN A 50 4.98 6.94 18.02
C GLN A 50 5.04 8.27 18.78
N GLN A 51 5.87 8.36 19.82
CA GLN A 51 6.06 9.61 20.57
C GLN A 51 6.64 10.72 19.70
N ALA A 52 7.61 10.38 18.84
CA ALA A 52 8.17 11.31 17.86
C ALA A 52 7.10 11.85 16.91
N LEU A 53 6.23 10.97 16.39
CA LEU A 53 5.09 11.34 15.54
C LEU A 53 4.14 12.30 16.27
N VAL A 54 3.70 11.94 17.47
CA VAL A 54 2.75 12.75 18.24
C VAL A 54 3.36 14.11 18.60
N ASN A 55 4.63 14.15 19.02
CA ASN A 55 5.33 15.38 19.36
C ASN A 55 5.48 16.30 18.14
N TYR A 56 5.85 15.75 16.99
CA TYR A 56 5.94 16.51 15.75
C TYR A 56 4.57 17.11 15.38
N VAL A 57 3.51 16.29 15.32
CA VAL A 57 2.16 16.76 14.97
C VAL A 57 1.67 17.83 15.95
N LYS A 58 1.84 17.63 17.26
CA LYS A 58 1.52 18.63 18.26
C LYS A 58 2.22 19.96 17.99
N GLN A 59 3.53 19.91 17.74
CA GLN A 59 4.35 21.09 17.52
C GLN A 59 3.90 21.90 16.30
N ILE A 60 3.59 21.25 15.18
CA ILE A 60 3.23 21.92 13.95
C ILE A 60 1.75 22.32 13.86
N THR A 61 0.91 21.78 14.73
CA THR A 61 -0.53 22.12 14.76
C THR A 61 -0.89 23.16 15.81
N ASP A 62 -0.02 23.41 16.79
CA ASP A 62 -0.21 24.48 17.79
C ASP A 62 0.04 25.84 17.14
N LYS A 63 -1.01 26.65 17.06
CA LYS A 63 -0.96 28.03 16.53
C LYS A 63 0.02 28.95 17.26
N LYS A 64 0.41 28.61 18.49
CA LYS A 64 1.40 29.36 19.29
C LYS A 64 2.82 28.89 19.07
N SER A 65 3.01 27.78 18.40
CA SER A 65 4.33 27.25 18.08
C SER A 65 5.00 28.06 16.98
N LYS A 66 6.31 28.29 17.11
CA LYS A 66 7.13 28.87 16.02
C LYS A 66 7.17 27.98 14.76
N ASP A 67 6.90 26.68 14.94
CA ASP A 67 6.91 25.68 13.89
C ASP A 67 5.47 25.39 13.37
N PHE A 68 4.50 26.25 13.67
CA PHE A 68 3.12 26.09 13.19
C PHE A 68 3.06 26.01 11.66
N ILE A 69 2.37 24.99 11.15
CA ILE A 69 2.13 24.80 9.72
C ILE A 69 0.64 24.99 9.45
N PRO A 70 0.24 25.89 8.53
CA PRO A 70 -1.14 26.03 8.11
C PRO A 70 -1.73 24.75 7.54
N VAL A 71 -3.03 24.51 7.70
CA VAL A 71 -3.71 23.29 7.25
C VAL A 71 -3.44 22.98 5.77
N LYS A 72 -3.45 24.00 4.91
CA LYS A 72 -3.20 23.86 3.47
C LYS A 72 -1.81 23.29 3.15
N ASP A 73 -0.84 23.45 4.06
CA ASP A 73 0.56 23.06 3.87
C ASP A 73 0.90 21.74 4.59
N ARG A 74 -0.08 21.12 5.29
CA ARG A 74 0.10 19.82 5.98
C ARG A 74 -0.06 18.66 5.02
N VAL A 75 0.93 18.44 4.17
CA VAL A 75 0.96 17.31 3.23
C VAL A 75 1.81 16.18 3.80
N ALA A 76 1.24 14.97 3.87
CA ALA A 76 1.93 13.74 4.25
C ALA A 76 1.87 12.73 3.09
N VAL A 77 2.99 12.10 2.77
CA VAL A 77 3.11 11.09 1.71
C VAL A 77 3.54 9.75 2.28
N PHE A 78 2.93 8.69 1.79
CA PHE A 78 3.17 7.31 2.24
C PHE A 78 3.53 6.43 1.05
N ASP A 79 4.62 5.68 1.17
CA ASP A 79 4.74 4.44 0.44
C ASP A 79 3.71 3.42 0.95
N VAL A 80 3.50 2.32 0.22
CA VAL A 80 2.46 1.34 0.55
C VAL A 80 3.04 -0.01 0.92
N ASP A 81 3.73 -0.68 -0.01
CA ASP A 81 4.29 -2.01 0.21
C ASP A 81 5.40 -1.98 1.26
N GLY A 82 5.22 -2.70 2.38
CA GLY A 82 6.16 -2.68 3.50
C GLY A 82 6.08 -1.43 4.38
N THR A 83 5.18 -0.50 4.07
CA THR A 83 4.92 0.72 4.85
C THR A 83 3.52 0.74 5.44
N LEU A 84 2.52 0.43 4.66
CA LEU A 84 1.12 0.34 5.07
C LEU A 84 0.57 -1.07 5.03
N MET A 85 1.15 -1.92 4.18
CA MET A 85 0.70 -3.30 3.98
C MET A 85 1.87 -4.25 3.75
N CYS A 86 1.57 -5.55 3.85
CA CYS A 86 2.52 -6.64 3.68
C CYS A 86 3.27 -6.56 2.34
N GLU A 87 4.59 -6.55 2.42
CA GLU A 87 5.50 -6.57 1.26
C GLU A 87 5.94 -7.99 0.90
N THR A 88 6.11 -8.85 1.90
CA THR A 88 6.95 -10.05 1.83
C THR A 88 6.22 -11.36 2.05
N GLY A 89 4.96 -11.41 1.74
CA GLY A 89 4.19 -12.64 1.85
C GLY A 89 3.80 -13.30 0.50
N PRO A 90 4.68 -13.94 -0.27
CA PRO A 90 6.15 -13.98 -0.25
C PRO A 90 6.84 -12.84 -1.00
N THR A 91 6.10 -11.96 -1.66
CA THR A 91 6.58 -10.76 -2.38
C THR A 91 5.43 -9.77 -2.57
N TYR A 92 5.67 -8.68 -3.27
CA TYR A 92 4.72 -7.61 -3.55
C TYR A 92 3.40 -8.11 -4.15
N PHE A 93 2.30 -7.47 -3.78
CA PHE A 93 0.97 -7.81 -4.30
C PHE A 93 0.92 -7.84 -5.84
N ASP A 94 1.45 -6.81 -6.49
CA ASP A 94 1.49 -6.70 -7.94
C ASP A 94 2.25 -7.85 -8.61
N GLN A 95 3.37 -8.26 -8.04
CA GLN A 95 4.16 -9.37 -8.57
C GLN A 95 3.42 -10.69 -8.44
N LEU A 96 2.73 -10.91 -7.32
CA LEU A 96 1.94 -12.12 -7.12
C LEU A 96 0.73 -12.16 -8.04
N MET A 97 0.02 -11.05 -8.20
CA MET A 97 -1.11 -10.93 -9.12
C MET A 97 -0.67 -11.15 -10.58
N TYR A 98 0.45 -10.57 -10.98
CA TYR A 98 1.05 -10.82 -12.30
C TYR A 98 1.38 -12.30 -12.51
N ARG A 99 2.06 -12.96 -11.54
CA ARG A 99 2.38 -14.39 -11.61
C ARG A 99 1.11 -15.25 -11.67
N HIS A 100 0.08 -14.90 -10.91
CA HIS A 100 -1.22 -15.56 -11.00
C HIS A 100 -1.79 -15.45 -12.42
N ARG A 101 -1.77 -14.27 -13.02
CA ARG A 101 -2.22 -14.04 -14.40
C ARG A 101 -1.48 -14.89 -15.41
N ILE A 102 -0.15 -15.02 -15.26
CA ILE A 102 0.70 -15.77 -16.21
C ILE A 102 0.56 -17.28 -16.06
N PHE A 103 0.48 -17.80 -14.83
CA PHE A 103 0.64 -19.22 -14.56
C PHE A 103 -0.63 -19.94 -14.11
N ASN A 104 -1.59 -19.21 -13.55
CA ASN A 104 -2.78 -19.81 -12.89
C ASN A 104 -4.11 -19.42 -13.56
N ASP A 105 -4.16 -18.30 -14.27
CA ASP A 105 -5.37 -17.85 -14.94
C ASP A 105 -5.62 -18.64 -16.22
N THR A 106 -6.59 -19.54 -16.17
CA THR A 106 -6.96 -20.39 -17.33
C THR A 106 -7.85 -19.69 -18.35
N SER A 107 -8.39 -18.50 -18.02
CA SER A 107 -9.24 -17.73 -18.92
C SER A 107 -8.46 -16.98 -20.01
N TRP A 108 -7.14 -16.89 -19.85
CA TRP A 108 -6.26 -16.14 -20.72
C TRP A 108 -4.95 -16.90 -20.99
N LYS A 109 -4.30 -16.63 -22.12
CA LYS A 109 -3.02 -17.25 -22.46
C LYS A 109 -1.98 -16.19 -22.79
N PRO A 110 -0.82 -16.18 -22.10
CA PRO A 110 0.28 -15.29 -22.43
C PRO A 110 0.90 -15.65 -23.79
N SER A 111 1.42 -14.64 -24.50
CA SER A 111 2.22 -14.88 -25.70
C SER A 111 3.55 -15.57 -25.34
N SER A 112 4.15 -16.26 -26.32
CA SER A 112 5.48 -16.90 -26.12
C SER A 112 6.53 -15.89 -25.68
N LYS A 113 6.49 -14.68 -26.24
CA LYS A 113 7.42 -13.60 -25.84
C LYS A 113 7.22 -13.16 -24.39
N LEU A 114 5.98 -13.03 -23.94
CA LEU A 114 5.68 -12.65 -22.55
C LEU A 114 6.13 -13.75 -21.58
N LEU A 115 5.96 -15.03 -21.95
CA LEU A 115 6.49 -16.14 -21.15
C LEU A 115 8.02 -16.12 -21.08
N GLU A 116 8.71 -15.87 -22.19
CA GLU A 116 10.17 -15.72 -22.21
C GLU A 116 10.63 -14.57 -21.30
N ASP A 117 10.01 -13.40 -21.41
CA ASP A 117 10.35 -12.23 -20.58
C ASP A 117 10.02 -12.48 -19.10
N THR A 118 8.97 -13.23 -18.80
CA THR A 118 8.67 -13.69 -17.44
C THR A 118 9.76 -14.60 -16.89
N GLN A 119 10.29 -15.53 -17.70
CA GLN A 119 11.41 -16.38 -17.28
C GLN A 119 12.68 -15.57 -17.04
N ARG A 120 12.93 -14.52 -17.81
CA ARG A 120 14.05 -13.59 -17.57
C ARG A 120 13.90 -12.86 -16.25
N LEU A 121 12.69 -12.41 -15.89
CA LEU A 121 12.40 -11.80 -14.60
C LEU A 121 12.60 -12.75 -13.42
N LEU A 122 12.12 -14.00 -13.54
CA LEU A 122 12.24 -15.01 -12.48
C LEU A 122 13.68 -15.45 -12.23
N HIS A 123 14.56 -15.27 -13.20
CA HIS A 123 15.95 -15.67 -13.17
C HIS A 123 16.88 -14.49 -13.51
N ALA A 124 16.58 -13.29 -12.96
CA ALA A 124 17.25 -12.04 -13.31
C ALA A 124 18.78 -12.15 -13.26
N ASP A 125 19.33 -12.79 -12.24
CA ASP A 125 20.78 -13.00 -12.07
C ASP A 125 21.37 -13.80 -13.25
N LYS A 126 20.67 -14.85 -13.68
CA LYS A 126 21.10 -15.69 -14.81
C LYS A 126 21.14 -14.92 -16.13
N TYR A 127 20.24 -13.95 -16.28
CA TYR A 127 20.15 -13.13 -17.50
C TYR A 127 20.86 -11.78 -17.38
N GLY A 128 21.59 -11.54 -16.28
CA GLY A 128 22.36 -10.33 -16.07
C GLY A 128 21.52 -9.06 -15.92
N LEU A 129 20.26 -9.19 -15.52
CA LEU A 129 19.39 -8.04 -15.28
C LEU A 129 19.77 -7.36 -13.98
N ASN A 130 20.12 -6.09 -14.04
CA ASN A 130 20.22 -5.26 -12.83
C ASN A 130 18.83 -4.88 -12.33
N ALA A 131 18.77 -4.23 -11.15
CA ALA A 131 17.50 -3.85 -10.52
C ALA A 131 16.65 -2.92 -11.40
N VAL A 132 17.28 -1.98 -12.13
CA VAL A 132 16.56 -1.04 -13.01
C VAL A 132 15.97 -1.77 -14.21
N ASP A 133 16.77 -2.63 -14.86
CA ASP A 133 16.30 -3.42 -16.01
C ASP A 133 15.18 -4.38 -15.61
N SER A 134 15.27 -4.97 -14.41
CA SER A 134 14.21 -5.83 -13.86
C SER A 134 12.93 -5.06 -13.60
N ASP A 135 13.00 -3.85 -13.02
CA ASP A 135 11.84 -3.00 -12.75
C ASP A 135 11.16 -2.54 -14.06
N LEU A 136 11.94 -2.16 -15.06
CA LEU A 136 11.43 -1.77 -16.39
C LEU A 136 10.78 -2.95 -17.11
N LEU A 137 11.46 -4.10 -17.13
CA LEU A 137 10.93 -5.32 -17.76
C LEU A 137 9.65 -5.80 -17.04
N PHE A 138 9.61 -5.72 -15.72
CA PHE A 138 8.41 -6.06 -14.95
C PHE A 138 7.24 -5.13 -15.27
N GLY A 139 7.48 -3.82 -15.36
CA GLY A 139 6.47 -2.84 -15.74
C GLY A 139 5.85 -3.14 -17.12
N ASP A 140 6.71 -3.42 -18.10
CA ASP A 140 6.29 -3.78 -19.45
C ASP A 140 5.54 -5.13 -19.50
N CYS A 141 6.05 -6.16 -18.85
CA CYS A 141 5.40 -7.47 -18.76
C CYS A 141 4.04 -7.40 -18.10
N ARG A 142 3.91 -6.65 -17.00
CA ARG A 142 2.64 -6.45 -16.31
C ARG A 142 1.64 -5.70 -17.18
N ALA A 143 2.06 -4.64 -17.87
CA ALA A 143 1.18 -3.93 -18.79
C ALA A 143 0.66 -4.89 -19.89
N LYS A 144 1.52 -5.69 -20.50
CA LYS A 144 1.15 -6.68 -21.52
C LYS A 144 0.22 -7.79 -21.00
N ALA A 145 0.36 -8.20 -19.74
CA ALA A 145 -0.49 -9.23 -19.15
C ALA A 145 -1.96 -8.78 -19.00
N PHE A 146 -2.19 -7.48 -18.93
CA PHE A 146 -3.51 -6.87 -18.76
C PHE A 146 -3.87 -5.89 -19.89
N ASP A 147 -3.14 -5.92 -21.00
CA ASP A 147 -3.37 -5.07 -22.16
C ASP A 147 -4.75 -5.35 -22.79
N GLY A 148 -5.46 -4.30 -23.15
CA GLY A 148 -6.81 -4.37 -23.69
C GLY A 148 -7.92 -4.70 -22.68
N MET A 149 -7.58 -5.03 -21.43
CA MET A 149 -8.58 -5.24 -20.38
C MET A 149 -9.26 -3.92 -20.01
N SER A 150 -10.60 -3.90 -19.91
CA SER A 150 -11.31 -2.69 -19.48
C SER A 150 -10.88 -2.30 -18.07
N GLN A 151 -10.99 -1.03 -17.73
CA GLN A 151 -10.70 -0.56 -16.37
C GLN A 151 -11.55 -1.32 -15.34
N ALA A 152 -12.84 -1.53 -15.62
CA ALA A 152 -13.76 -2.21 -14.72
C ALA A 152 -13.39 -3.70 -14.53
N ASP A 153 -13.04 -4.40 -15.61
CA ASP A 153 -12.59 -5.80 -15.53
C ASP A 153 -11.27 -5.95 -14.79
N PHE A 154 -10.33 -5.02 -15.00
CA PHE A 154 -9.08 -5.03 -14.26
C PHE A 154 -9.30 -4.77 -12.77
N GLU A 155 -10.13 -3.80 -12.41
CA GLU A 155 -10.49 -3.56 -11.01
C GLU A 155 -11.18 -4.78 -10.38
N GLN A 156 -12.04 -5.48 -11.13
CA GLN A 156 -12.65 -6.71 -10.66
C GLN A 156 -11.63 -7.83 -10.47
N TYR A 157 -10.68 -7.97 -11.42
CA TYR A 157 -9.58 -8.93 -11.30
C TYR A 157 -8.74 -8.70 -10.03
N VAL A 158 -8.45 -7.43 -9.71
CA VAL A 158 -7.78 -7.06 -8.46
C VAL A 158 -8.63 -7.47 -7.25
N ARG A 159 -9.95 -7.18 -7.25
CA ARG A 159 -10.86 -7.54 -6.16
C ARG A 159 -10.92 -9.06 -5.93
N ASP A 160 -10.92 -9.84 -7.00
CA ASP A 160 -10.94 -11.30 -6.90
C ASP A 160 -9.61 -11.82 -6.34
N PHE A 161 -8.47 -11.33 -6.84
CA PHE A 161 -7.14 -11.70 -6.33
C PHE A 161 -6.92 -11.28 -4.87
N MET A 162 -7.54 -10.20 -4.41
CA MET A 162 -7.51 -9.76 -3.01
C MET A 162 -8.11 -10.78 -2.04
N GLN A 163 -8.95 -11.71 -2.50
CA GLN A 163 -9.56 -12.74 -1.64
C GLN A 163 -8.61 -13.89 -1.35
N GLU A 164 -7.54 -14.03 -2.13
CA GLU A 164 -6.51 -15.03 -1.91
C GLU A 164 -5.85 -14.88 -0.52
N PRO A 165 -5.48 -15.99 0.14
CA PRO A 165 -4.74 -15.93 1.39
C PRO A 165 -3.33 -15.38 1.19
N VAL A 166 -2.79 -14.72 2.20
CA VAL A 166 -1.37 -14.38 2.25
C VAL A 166 -0.57 -15.64 2.55
N SER A 167 0.31 -16.03 1.64
CA SER A 167 1.13 -17.22 1.82
C SER A 167 2.03 -17.10 3.05
N GLY A 168 2.05 -18.12 3.89
CA GLY A 168 2.87 -18.19 5.10
C GLY A 168 2.35 -17.40 6.30
N LEU A 169 1.15 -16.80 6.19
CA LEU A 169 0.42 -16.20 7.31
C LEU A 169 -0.97 -16.83 7.42
N SER A 170 -1.33 -17.35 8.59
CA SER A 170 -2.66 -17.91 8.81
C SER A 170 -3.71 -16.83 8.98
N ASN A 171 -4.95 -17.13 8.60
CA ASN A 171 -6.11 -16.29 8.85
C ASN A 171 -6.02 -14.85 8.27
N LEU A 172 -5.24 -14.64 7.21
CA LEU A 172 -5.05 -13.35 6.59
C LEU A 172 -5.30 -13.42 5.09
N LYS A 173 -6.24 -12.63 4.59
CA LYS A 173 -6.42 -12.39 3.17
C LYS A 173 -5.53 -11.23 2.70
N ARG A 174 -5.19 -11.22 1.41
CA ARG A 174 -4.43 -10.11 0.80
C ARG A 174 -5.14 -8.77 0.92
N SER A 175 -6.48 -8.78 0.89
CA SER A 175 -7.33 -7.60 1.09
C SER A 175 -7.26 -7.00 2.50
N GLU A 176 -6.74 -7.75 3.47
CA GLU A 176 -6.72 -7.41 4.90
C GLU A 176 -5.28 -7.22 5.41
N ALA A 177 -4.28 -7.42 4.54
CA ALA A 177 -2.87 -7.43 4.92
C ALA A 177 -2.28 -6.03 5.17
N PHE A 178 -3.04 -5.16 5.83
CA PHE A 178 -2.61 -3.82 6.24
C PHE A 178 -2.08 -3.83 7.67
N TYR A 179 -1.03 -3.07 7.91
CA TYR A 179 -0.43 -2.90 9.23
C TYR A 179 -1.34 -2.02 10.10
N LEU A 180 -2.00 -2.63 11.08
CA LEU A 180 -2.93 -1.93 11.98
C LEU A 180 -2.35 -0.64 12.59
N PRO A 181 -1.08 -0.63 13.08
CA PRO A 181 -0.50 0.60 13.61
C PRO A 181 -0.36 1.70 12.55
N MET A 182 -0.15 1.36 11.29
CA MET A 182 0.01 2.35 10.22
C MET A 182 -1.33 2.87 9.71
N VAL A 183 -2.39 2.07 9.76
CA VAL A 183 -3.77 2.55 9.55
C VAL A 183 -4.14 3.59 10.61
N GLU A 184 -3.75 3.36 11.88
CA GLU A 184 -3.90 4.36 12.95
C GLU A 184 -3.15 5.66 12.65
N VAL A 185 -1.94 5.59 12.05
CA VAL A 185 -1.18 6.79 11.69
C VAL A 185 -1.94 7.63 10.66
N ILE A 186 -2.49 7.01 9.61
CA ILE A 186 -3.29 7.75 8.62
C ILE A 186 -4.53 8.37 9.29
N SER A 187 -5.26 7.62 10.11
CA SER A 187 -6.40 8.13 10.86
C SER A 187 -6.02 9.33 11.75
N TYR A 188 -4.92 9.22 12.49
CA TYR A 188 -4.40 10.30 13.34
C TYR A 188 -4.03 11.56 12.56
N LEU A 189 -3.35 11.41 11.42
CA LEU A 189 -2.99 12.54 10.56
C LEU A 189 -4.23 13.20 9.95
N LYS A 190 -5.20 12.41 9.50
CA LYS A 190 -6.49 12.94 9.02
C LYS A 190 -7.23 13.72 10.11
N ALA A 191 -7.25 13.19 11.35
CA ALA A 191 -7.84 13.90 12.50
C ALA A 191 -7.12 15.23 12.81
N ASN A 192 -5.85 15.37 12.42
CA ASN A 192 -5.04 16.58 12.57
C ASN A 192 -4.96 17.44 11.29
N ASP A 193 -5.93 17.29 10.40
CA ASP A 193 -6.10 18.07 9.17
C ASP A 193 -4.95 17.94 8.16
N PHE A 194 -4.31 16.77 8.10
CA PHE A 194 -3.33 16.50 7.05
C PHE A 194 -4.00 16.10 5.73
N ASN A 195 -3.42 16.57 4.63
CA ASN A 195 -3.63 16.06 3.29
C ASN A 195 -2.72 14.85 3.10
N VAL A 196 -3.30 13.65 3.15
CA VAL A 196 -2.55 12.40 3.03
C VAL A 196 -2.62 11.90 1.60
N TYR A 197 -1.47 11.48 1.06
CA TYR A 197 -1.33 10.86 -0.26
C TYR A 197 -0.57 9.54 -0.15
N LEU A 198 -0.96 8.56 -0.95
CA LEU A 198 -0.19 7.34 -1.19
C LEU A 198 0.69 7.56 -2.42
N VAL A 199 1.98 7.19 -2.32
CA VAL A 199 2.98 7.37 -3.40
C VAL A 199 3.81 6.09 -3.49
N SER A 200 3.39 5.13 -4.31
CA SER A 200 3.91 3.76 -4.31
C SER A 200 4.46 3.32 -5.66
N GLY A 201 5.33 2.31 -5.63
CA GLY A 201 5.79 1.58 -6.81
C GLY A 201 4.77 0.60 -7.40
N CYS A 202 3.71 0.28 -6.65
CA CYS A 202 2.62 -0.56 -7.10
C CYS A 202 1.77 0.13 -8.20
N ASP A 203 1.10 -0.65 -9.05
CA ASP A 203 0.18 -0.12 -10.06
C ASP A 203 -0.90 0.77 -9.44
N ARG A 204 -1.13 1.95 -10.02
CA ARG A 204 -2.05 2.96 -9.50
C ARG A 204 -3.48 2.45 -9.35
N THR A 205 -3.99 1.71 -10.33
CA THR A 205 -5.36 1.18 -10.29
C THR A 205 -5.48 0.07 -9.25
N THR A 206 -4.49 -0.81 -9.17
CA THR A 206 -4.38 -1.81 -8.11
C THR A 206 -4.42 -1.15 -6.73
N LEU A 207 -3.64 -0.10 -6.52
CA LEU A 207 -3.62 0.64 -5.24
C LEU A 207 -4.96 1.28 -4.91
N ARG A 208 -5.66 1.84 -5.90
CA ARG A 208 -6.99 2.43 -5.69
C ARG A 208 -7.97 1.38 -5.20
N VAL A 209 -7.96 0.19 -5.78
CA VAL A 209 -8.82 -0.93 -5.35
C VAL A 209 -8.43 -1.43 -3.96
N LEU A 210 -7.12 -1.57 -3.68
CA LEU A 210 -6.63 -2.01 -2.36
C LEU A 210 -7.00 -1.03 -1.25
N ALA A 211 -6.85 0.26 -1.49
CA ALA A 211 -7.08 1.32 -0.50
C ALA A 211 -8.56 1.68 -0.31
N ASP A 212 -9.41 1.36 -1.31
CA ASP A 212 -10.84 1.67 -1.30
C ASP A 212 -11.53 1.08 -0.05
N GLY A 213 -12.34 1.90 0.62
CA GLY A 213 -13.06 1.52 1.84
C GLY A 213 -12.17 1.25 3.08
N ILE A 214 -10.82 1.42 3.01
CA ILE A 214 -9.94 1.36 4.19
C ILE A 214 -9.51 2.77 4.59
N PHE A 215 -9.01 3.54 3.64
CA PHE A 215 -8.54 4.89 3.91
C PHE A 215 -9.54 5.93 3.40
N PRO A 216 -9.81 6.99 4.17
CA PRO A 216 -10.68 8.09 3.73
C PRO A 216 -9.93 9.01 2.73
N LEU A 217 -9.49 8.42 1.61
CA LEU A 217 -8.74 9.07 0.55
C LEU A 217 -9.53 9.06 -0.76
N ARG A 218 -9.44 10.16 -1.50
CA ARG A 218 -10.01 10.22 -2.86
C ARG A 218 -9.06 9.53 -3.85
N PRO A 219 -9.55 8.95 -4.96
CA PRO A 219 -8.70 8.31 -5.97
C PRO A 219 -7.52 9.17 -6.47
N GLY A 220 -7.69 10.50 -6.55
CA GLY A 220 -6.62 11.44 -6.90
C GLY A 220 -5.53 11.60 -5.83
N GLN A 221 -5.72 11.08 -4.63
CA GLN A 221 -4.70 11.05 -3.57
C GLN A 221 -3.86 9.76 -3.60
N ILE A 222 -4.06 8.91 -4.61
CA ILE A 222 -3.36 7.63 -4.77
C ILE A 222 -2.55 7.70 -6.07
N ILE A 223 -1.24 7.77 -5.90
CA ILE A 223 -0.23 7.90 -6.94
C ILE A 223 0.57 6.60 -7.01
N GLY A 224 0.69 6.02 -8.19
CA GLY A 224 1.34 4.73 -8.38
C GLY A 224 2.15 4.66 -9.67
N THR A 225 2.66 3.50 -9.95
CA THR A 225 3.21 3.12 -11.26
C THR A 225 2.10 3.21 -12.30
N ASP A 226 2.40 3.77 -13.46
CA ASP A 226 1.40 4.06 -14.47
C ASP A 226 1.50 3.18 -15.71
N THR A 227 0.33 2.80 -16.15
CA THR A 227 0.03 2.24 -17.48
C THR A 227 -0.94 3.21 -18.14
N ASN A 228 -0.81 3.51 -19.41
CA ASN A 228 -1.77 4.39 -20.08
C ASN A 228 -3.14 3.71 -20.24
N TYR A 229 -4.13 4.52 -20.50
CA TYR A 229 -5.44 4.08 -20.94
C TYR A 229 -5.68 4.55 -22.36
N VAL A 230 -6.30 3.69 -23.16
CA VAL A 230 -6.71 4.00 -24.53
C VAL A 230 -8.19 3.70 -24.69
N ALA A 231 -8.82 4.29 -25.71
CA ALA A 231 -10.19 3.93 -26.05
C ALA A 231 -10.26 2.57 -26.72
N SER A 232 -11.30 1.78 -26.47
CA SER A 232 -11.46 0.41 -27.00
C SER A 232 -11.42 0.33 -28.53
N HIS A 233 -11.82 1.38 -29.22
CA HIS A 233 -11.80 1.47 -30.70
C HIS A 233 -10.65 2.33 -31.24
N GLN A 234 -9.68 2.71 -30.42
CA GLN A 234 -8.55 3.57 -30.84
C GLN A 234 -7.59 2.88 -31.80
N ASN A 235 -7.48 1.53 -31.76
CA ASN A 235 -6.75 0.69 -32.71
C ASN A 235 -5.31 1.17 -33.04
N GLY A 236 -4.60 1.72 -32.05
CA GLY A 236 -3.24 2.23 -32.20
C GLY A 236 -3.17 3.66 -32.79
N GLU A 237 -4.28 4.30 -33.07
CA GLU A 237 -4.30 5.70 -33.48
C GLU A 237 -3.75 6.58 -32.35
N ASN A 238 -3.03 7.65 -32.71
CA ASN A 238 -2.49 8.58 -31.73
C ASN A 238 -3.61 9.31 -30.98
N GLY A 239 -3.53 9.37 -29.65
CA GLY A 239 -4.53 10.04 -28.81
C GLY A 239 -4.76 11.52 -29.14
N MET A 240 -3.82 12.21 -29.82
CA MET A 240 -4.03 13.57 -30.30
C MET A 240 -4.96 13.64 -31.53
N SER A 241 -5.13 12.52 -32.23
CA SER A 241 -5.98 12.44 -33.42
C SER A 241 -7.31 11.72 -33.13
N TYR A 242 -7.34 10.87 -32.12
CA TYR A 242 -8.52 10.08 -31.76
C TYR A 242 -9.50 10.88 -30.89
N MET A 243 -10.78 10.89 -31.27
CA MET A 243 -11.87 11.46 -30.49
C MET A 243 -12.63 10.32 -29.78
N TYR A 244 -12.70 10.35 -28.44
CA TYR A 244 -13.44 9.37 -27.65
C TYR A 244 -14.91 9.31 -28.08
N ARG A 245 -15.41 8.11 -28.33
CA ARG A 245 -16.75 7.85 -28.86
C ARG A 245 -17.71 7.43 -27.73
N PRO A 246 -19.04 7.62 -27.90
CA PRO A 246 -20.02 7.19 -26.88
C PRO A 246 -20.03 5.66 -26.62
N ASP A 247 -19.59 4.85 -27.56
CA ASP A 247 -19.48 3.40 -27.50
C ASP A 247 -18.08 2.91 -27.08
N ASP A 248 -17.12 3.82 -26.82
CA ASP A 248 -15.85 3.46 -26.26
C ASP A 248 -15.92 3.12 -24.77
N THR A 249 -15.02 2.21 -24.37
CA THR A 249 -14.62 2.00 -22.98
C THR A 249 -13.15 2.30 -22.82
N LEU A 250 -12.72 2.69 -21.63
CA LEU A 250 -11.29 2.79 -21.33
C LEU A 250 -10.70 1.41 -21.10
N VAL A 251 -9.67 1.09 -21.85
CA VAL A 251 -8.91 -0.16 -21.70
C VAL A 251 -7.46 0.13 -21.35
N ARG A 252 -6.83 -0.79 -20.64
CA ARG A 252 -5.41 -0.70 -20.29
C ARG A 252 -4.54 -0.84 -21.52
N GLY A 253 -3.48 -0.08 -21.57
CA GLY A 253 -2.52 -0.08 -22.66
C GLY A 253 -1.09 -0.25 -22.16
N GLN A 254 -0.17 0.51 -22.71
CA GLN A 254 1.27 0.36 -22.50
C GLN A 254 1.74 0.87 -21.13
N PHE A 255 2.81 0.25 -20.64
CA PHE A 255 3.58 0.75 -19.49
C PHE A 255 4.13 2.16 -19.77
N LEU A 256 4.02 3.04 -18.79
CA LEU A 256 4.52 4.40 -18.87
C LEU A 256 5.74 4.65 -17.97
N ILE A 257 5.62 4.34 -16.69
CA ILE A 257 6.64 4.69 -15.71
C ILE A 257 6.51 3.85 -14.43
N THR A 258 7.63 3.39 -13.88
CA THR A 258 7.69 2.84 -12.53
C THR A 258 7.88 3.96 -11.52
N ASN A 259 6.98 4.08 -10.55
CA ASN A 259 6.97 5.17 -9.57
C ASN A 259 7.85 4.87 -8.36
N VAL A 260 9.16 4.82 -8.56
CA VAL A 260 10.17 4.58 -7.51
C VAL A 260 11.27 5.64 -7.56
N LYS A 261 11.97 5.85 -6.45
CA LYS A 261 13.10 6.78 -6.35
C LYS A 261 12.73 8.20 -6.81
N MET A 262 13.48 8.76 -7.80
CA MET A 262 13.24 10.11 -8.31
C MET A 262 11.85 10.26 -8.98
N ASN A 263 11.31 9.18 -9.54
CA ASN A 263 9.98 9.20 -10.15
C ASN A 263 8.88 9.48 -9.12
N LYS A 264 9.03 9.03 -7.84
CA LYS A 264 8.13 9.44 -6.75
C LYS A 264 8.16 10.96 -6.54
N VAL A 265 9.34 11.57 -6.57
CA VAL A 265 9.48 13.04 -6.45
C VAL A 265 8.81 13.76 -7.61
N SER A 266 9.05 13.28 -8.84
CA SER A 266 8.42 13.85 -10.04
C SER A 266 6.89 13.75 -9.99
N ALA A 267 6.36 12.62 -9.53
CA ALA A 267 4.93 12.42 -9.36
C ALA A 267 4.33 13.34 -8.29
N ILE A 268 4.99 13.49 -7.13
CA ILE A 268 4.60 14.45 -6.08
C ILE A 268 4.54 15.86 -6.64
N ALA A 269 5.59 16.30 -7.35
CA ALA A 269 5.66 17.63 -7.91
C ALA A 269 4.56 17.91 -8.94
N LYS A 270 4.22 16.92 -9.78
CA LYS A 270 3.21 17.04 -10.84
C LYS A 270 1.78 16.94 -10.34
N GLU A 271 1.51 15.99 -9.44
CA GLU A 271 0.15 15.60 -9.08
C GLU A 271 -0.32 16.25 -7.77
N ILE A 272 0.58 16.46 -6.82
CA ILE A 272 0.28 17.20 -5.59
C ILE A 272 0.57 18.70 -5.75
N GLY A 273 1.62 19.06 -6.50
CA GLY A 273 2.03 20.43 -6.72
C GLY A 273 2.60 21.12 -5.47
N GLN A 274 2.89 20.34 -4.43
CA GLN A 274 3.34 20.85 -3.13
C GLN A 274 4.34 19.89 -2.51
N GLN A 275 5.39 20.44 -1.88
CA GLN A 275 6.38 19.66 -1.14
C GLN A 275 5.77 19.13 0.18
N PRO A 276 5.89 17.82 0.47
CA PRO A 276 5.38 17.27 1.71
C PRO A 276 6.15 17.77 2.93
N VAL A 277 5.48 17.83 4.07
CA VAL A 277 6.13 18.08 5.37
C VAL A 277 6.36 16.80 6.16
N MET A 278 5.78 15.69 5.70
CA MET A 278 5.94 14.38 6.32
C MET A 278 5.99 13.28 5.26
N ALA A 279 6.90 12.31 5.44
CA ALA A 279 7.02 11.17 4.55
C ALA A 279 7.22 9.87 5.33
N PHE A 280 6.61 8.78 4.82
CA PHE A 280 6.71 7.42 5.34
C PHE A 280 7.12 6.46 4.23
N GLY A 281 7.96 5.48 4.55
CA GLY A 281 8.40 4.44 3.63
C GLY A 281 9.24 3.39 4.34
N ASN A 282 9.84 2.44 3.59
CA ASN A 282 10.55 1.30 4.17
C ASN A 282 11.82 0.88 3.43
N SER A 283 12.15 1.54 2.32
CA SER A 283 13.22 1.07 1.46
C SER A 283 13.97 2.19 0.72
N SER A 284 15.06 1.86 0.06
CA SER A 284 15.81 2.80 -0.78
C SER A 284 15.00 3.35 -1.96
N GLY A 285 13.88 2.71 -2.30
CA GLY A 285 12.90 3.21 -3.28
C GLY A 285 12.28 4.55 -2.87
N ASP A 286 12.27 4.84 -1.55
CA ASP A 286 11.63 6.01 -0.94
C ASP A 286 12.62 7.14 -0.60
N TYR A 287 13.93 6.86 -0.62
CA TYR A 287 14.93 7.82 -0.12
C TYR A 287 14.91 9.15 -0.87
N SER A 288 14.61 9.15 -2.17
CA SER A 288 14.44 10.39 -2.92
C SER A 288 13.25 11.21 -2.43
N MET A 289 12.12 10.54 -2.13
CA MET A 289 10.94 11.17 -1.54
C MET A 289 11.24 11.74 -0.14
N PHE A 290 12.00 11.01 0.69
CA PHE A 290 12.42 11.48 2.01
C PHE A 290 13.32 12.72 1.92
N LYS A 291 14.34 12.67 1.07
CA LYS A 291 15.25 13.81 0.85
C LYS A 291 14.52 15.00 0.27
N TYR A 292 13.61 14.78 -0.67
CA TYR A 292 12.77 15.86 -1.21
C TYR A 292 11.90 16.48 -0.12
N THR A 293 11.30 15.68 0.75
CA THR A 293 10.50 16.20 1.88
C THR A 293 11.32 17.14 2.77
N GLN A 294 12.61 16.85 3.00
CA GLN A 294 13.48 17.63 3.89
C GLN A 294 14.18 18.81 3.20
N ALA A 295 14.62 18.63 1.94
CA ALA A 295 15.51 19.56 1.27
C ALA A 295 14.81 20.90 0.95
N HIS A 296 15.38 22.00 1.46
CA HIS A 296 14.89 23.36 1.22
C HIS A 296 13.39 23.58 1.58
N ASN A 297 12.84 22.75 2.47
CA ASN A 297 11.45 22.89 2.89
C ASN A 297 11.33 24.11 3.84
N PRO A 298 10.41 25.06 3.57
CA PRO A 298 10.22 26.22 4.43
C PRO A 298 9.60 25.86 5.80
N HIS A 299 9.08 24.64 5.93
CA HIS A 299 8.47 24.13 7.16
C HIS A 299 9.36 23.11 7.85
N LYS A 300 9.11 22.89 9.13
CA LYS A 300 9.65 21.74 9.85
C LYS A 300 9.14 20.45 9.23
N THR A 301 10.02 19.47 9.04
CA THR A 301 9.71 18.20 8.39
C THR A 301 9.95 17.01 9.32
N ALA A 302 9.30 15.88 9.04
CA ALA A 302 9.57 14.62 9.68
C ALA A 302 9.51 13.47 8.66
N VAL A 303 10.46 12.54 8.75
CA VAL A 303 10.51 11.32 7.94
C VAL A 303 10.51 10.12 8.87
N PHE A 304 9.65 9.16 8.58
CA PHE A 304 9.53 7.90 9.32
C PHE A 304 9.82 6.74 8.38
N VAL A 305 10.72 5.85 8.80
CA VAL A 305 11.09 4.70 7.98
C VAL A 305 10.88 3.40 8.74
N LEU A 306 10.06 2.50 8.19
CA LEU A 306 9.73 1.22 8.79
C LEU A 306 10.88 0.24 8.59
N LEU A 307 11.18 -0.48 9.66
CA LEU A 307 12.16 -1.56 9.66
C LEU A 307 11.42 -2.91 9.56
N CYS A 308 11.79 -3.73 8.58
CA CYS A 308 11.28 -5.10 8.48
C CYS A 308 12.06 -6.03 9.43
N ASP A 309 12.01 -5.76 10.74
CA ASP A 309 12.80 -6.40 11.78
C ASP A 309 12.05 -7.47 12.60
N ASP A 310 10.78 -7.75 12.28
CA ASP A 310 9.98 -8.76 12.96
C ASP A 310 10.01 -10.09 12.21
N LEU A 311 10.66 -11.09 12.81
CA LEU A 311 10.76 -12.44 12.26
C LEU A 311 9.65 -13.37 12.75
N ASP A 312 8.95 -12.97 13.80
CA ASP A 312 7.99 -13.81 14.50
C ASP A 312 6.56 -13.61 13.98
N ARG A 313 6.21 -12.37 13.64
CA ARG A 313 4.87 -11.95 13.23
C ARG A 313 4.78 -11.53 11.76
N GLU A 314 5.94 -11.33 11.11
CA GLU A 314 6.09 -10.94 9.71
C GLU A 314 7.32 -11.65 9.08
N PHE A 315 7.48 -11.57 7.78
CA PHE A 315 8.67 -12.04 7.06
C PHE A 315 9.79 -11.00 7.12
N GLY A 316 10.34 -10.78 8.32
CA GLY A 316 11.41 -9.83 8.52
C GLY A 316 12.68 -10.15 7.74
N ASN A 317 13.46 -9.12 7.45
CA ASN A 317 14.78 -9.21 6.84
C ASN A 317 15.78 -8.41 7.67
N PRO A 318 16.55 -9.06 8.57
CA PRO A 318 17.47 -8.37 9.46
C PRO A 318 18.54 -7.55 8.74
N ALA A 319 19.05 -8.03 7.61
CA ALA A 319 20.05 -7.30 6.83
C ALA A 319 19.47 -6.02 6.21
N LYS A 320 18.27 -6.11 5.61
CA LYS A 320 17.54 -4.94 5.11
C LYS A 320 17.23 -3.99 6.26
N ALA A 321 16.71 -4.49 7.39
CA ALA A 321 16.37 -3.68 8.56
C ALA A 321 17.58 -2.92 9.11
N ALA A 322 18.74 -3.57 9.24
CA ALA A 322 19.98 -2.94 9.69
C ALA A 322 20.45 -1.84 8.72
N SER A 323 20.41 -2.10 7.41
CA SER A 323 20.79 -1.13 6.38
C SER A 323 19.87 0.11 6.40
N VAL A 324 18.56 -0.11 6.53
CA VAL A 324 17.56 0.96 6.60
C VAL A 324 17.72 1.76 7.90
N ALA A 325 17.95 1.08 9.03
CA ALA A 325 18.20 1.75 10.33
C ALA A 325 19.45 2.62 10.29
N LYS A 326 20.54 2.14 9.65
CA LYS A 326 21.74 2.96 9.43
C LYS A 326 21.42 4.20 8.59
N SER A 327 20.72 4.03 7.47
CA SER A 327 20.31 5.15 6.63
C SER A 327 19.43 6.15 7.37
N ALA A 328 18.54 5.67 8.25
CA ALA A 328 17.71 6.53 9.11
C ALA A 328 18.57 7.38 10.04
N ALA A 329 19.54 6.77 10.73
CA ALA A 329 20.46 7.47 11.62
C ALA A 329 21.31 8.51 10.88
N ASP A 330 21.87 8.14 9.73
CA ASP A 330 22.73 9.01 8.92
C ASP A 330 21.98 10.26 8.37
N ASN A 331 20.65 10.18 8.20
CA ASN A 331 19.84 11.25 7.61
C ASN A 331 18.85 11.92 8.59
N GLY A 332 18.87 11.56 9.88
CA GLY A 332 17.99 12.11 10.89
C GLY A 332 16.52 11.70 10.70
N TRP A 333 16.26 10.52 10.12
CA TRP A 333 14.93 9.95 10.01
C TRP A 333 14.57 9.15 11.25
N VAL A 334 13.28 9.05 11.56
CA VAL A 334 12.78 8.25 12.67
C VAL A 334 12.60 6.81 12.20
N ALA A 335 13.39 5.91 12.75
CA ALA A 335 13.22 4.48 12.50
C ALA A 335 12.01 3.95 13.31
N VAL A 336 11.13 3.21 12.64
CA VAL A 336 9.96 2.55 13.24
C VAL A 336 10.21 1.05 13.24
N SER A 337 10.45 0.46 14.40
CA SER A 337 10.67 -0.98 14.53
C SER A 337 9.34 -1.72 14.58
N MET A 338 9.04 -2.54 13.57
CA MET A 338 7.83 -3.38 13.61
C MET A 338 7.85 -4.32 14.84
N LYS A 339 9.01 -4.85 15.18
CA LYS A 339 9.18 -5.77 16.32
C LYS A 339 8.97 -5.08 17.67
N LYS A 340 9.46 -3.86 17.85
CA LYS A 340 9.49 -3.18 19.16
C LYS A 340 8.34 -2.19 19.33
N ASP A 341 8.00 -1.46 18.28
CA ASP A 341 7.05 -0.36 18.34
C ASP A 341 5.60 -0.80 18.11
N PHE A 342 5.39 -1.91 17.37
CA PHE A 342 4.06 -2.43 17.11
C PHE A 342 3.65 -3.46 18.17
N LYS A 343 2.49 -3.22 18.82
CA LYS A 343 1.88 -4.18 19.73
C LYS A 343 1.37 -5.40 18.96
N THR A 344 0.77 -5.20 17.81
CA THR A 344 0.35 -6.22 16.85
C THR A 344 0.53 -5.68 15.43
N ILE A 345 0.65 -6.53 14.42
CA ILE A 345 0.79 -6.11 13.01
C ILE A 345 -0.55 -6.19 12.29
N TYR A 346 -1.17 -7.38 12.26
CA TYR A 346 -2.43 -7.65 11.54
C TYR A 346 -3.58 -8.05 12.46
N GLY A 347 -3.34 -8.09 13.79
CA GLY A 347 -4.21 -8.68 14.79
C GLY A 347 -3.60 -9.95 15.39
N ASP A 348 -4.01 -10.29 16.63
CA ASP A 348 -3.35 -11.32 17.44
C ASP A 348 -3.58 -12.75 16.95
N ASN A 349 -4.52 -12.94 16.01
CA ASN A 349 -4.88 -14.26 15.45
C ASN A 349 -4.19 -14.57 14.12
N VAL A 350 -3.46 -13.62 13.55
CA VAL A 350 -2.59 -13.89 12.41
C VAL A 350 -1.30 -14.48 12.95
N LYS A 351 -0.94 -15.66 12.45
CA LYS A 351 0.25 -16.39 12.86
C LYS A 351 1.08 -16.74 11.64
N LYS A 352 2.38 -16.65 11.77
CA LYS A 352 3.30 -17.18 10.78
C LYS A 352 3.19 -18.71 10.78
N VAL A 353 3.01 -19.29 9.60
CA VAL A 353 2.99 -20.73 9.35
C VAL A 353 4.29 -21.12 8.65
N HIS A 354 4.91 -22.19 9.12
CA HIS A 354 6.19 -22.72 8.63
C HIS A 354 5.98 -23.69 7.49
#